data_8e13cac94922f45cb4f2dfa261575f1f
#
_entry.id   8e13cac94922f45cb4f2dfa261575f1f
#
_cell.length_a   1.000
_cell.length_b   1.000
_cell.length_c   1.000
_cell.angle_alpha   90.00
_cell.angle_beta   90.00
_cell.angle_gamma   90.00
#
_symmetry.space_group_name_H-M   'P 1'
#
loop_
_entity.id
_entity.type
_entity.pdbx_description
1 polymer ?
#
loop_
_entity_poly.entity_id
_entity_poly.type
_entity_poly.pdbx_seq_one_letter_code
_entity_poly.pdbx_strand_id
1 'polypeptide(L)' 'MEKNKVRLLVVEDEKKLCDMIAKSLHQSGYEVDVCNDGEEALDMIYAEMYDLIVLDLNLPGVDL' A
#
# COMPACT_ATOMS: atom_id res chain seq x y z
N MET A 1 20.20 9.91 -13.75
CA MET A 1 19.69 9.86 -13.18
C MET A 1 18.61 9.13 -12.89
N GLU A 2 18.33 8.59 -12.29
CA GLU A 2 17.34 7.93 -12.07
C GLU A 2 16.28 8.55 -11.69
N LYS A 3 15.26 8.35 -12.01
CA LYS A 3 14.27 9.01 -11.67
C LYS A 3 13.69 8.45 -10.54
N ASN A 4 13.21 9.16 -9.74
CA ASN A 4 12.56 8.71 -8.56
C ASN A 4 11.16 8.31 -8.86
N LYS A 5 10.80 7.11 -8.48
CA LYS A 5 9.43 6.68 -8.60
C LYS A 5 8.70 6.99 -7.31
N VAL A 6 7.43 7.28 -7.45
CA VAL A 6 6.57 7.45 -6.28
C VAL A 6 6.34 6.06 -5.68
N ARG A 7 6.58 5.94 -4.39
CA ARG A 7 6.41 4.68 -3.68
C ARG A 7 5.08 4.70 -2.92
N LEU A 8 4.30 3.68 -3.15
CA LEU A 8 2.98 3.55 -2.53
C LEU A 8 2.92 2.29 -1.71
N LEU A 9 2.20 2.36 -0.60
CA LEU A 9 1.85 1.18 0.18
C LEU A 9 0.34 1.01 0.09
N VAL A 10 -0.12 -0.15 -0.35
CA VAL A 10 -1.54 -0.47 -0.41
C VAL A 10 -1.86 -1.39 0.74
N VAL A 11 -2.75 -0.96 1.62
CA VAL A 11 -3.14 -1.71 2.80
C VAL A 11 -4.60 -2.13 2.63
N GLU A 12 -4.85 -3.41 2.47
CA GLU A 12 -6.17 -3.94 2.21
C GLU A 12 -6.22 -5.38 2.69
N ASP A 13 -7.21 -5.74 3.50
CA ASP A 13 -7.25 -7.08 4.09
C ASP A 13 -7.71 -8.15 3.12
N GLU A 14 -8.42 -7.78 2.07
CA GLU A 14 -8.81 -8.75 1.07
C GLU A 14 -7.72 -8.86 0.02
N LYS A 15 -7.07 -10.01 -0.04
CA LYS A 15 -5.89 -10.17 -0.86
C LYS A 15 -6.15 -9.94 -2.34
N LYS A 16 -7.25 -10.45 -2.86
CA LYS A 16 -7.54 -10.27 -4.28
C LYS A 16 -7.71 -8.80 -4.64
N LEU A 17 -8.43 -8.07 -3.81
CA LEU A 17 -8.64 -6.66 -4.05
C LEU A 17 -7.34 -5.90 -3.90
N CYS A 18 -6.54 -6.26 -2.92
CA CYS A 18 -5.24 -5.65 -2.73
C CYS A 18 -4.36 -5.83 -3.96
N ASP A 19 -4.33 -7.05 -4.48
CA ASP A 19 -3.53 -7.35 -5.66
C ASP A 19 -4.02 -6.58 -6.87
N MET A 20 -5.32 -6.45 -7.03
CA MET A 20 -5.87 -5.70 -8.17
C MET A 20 -5.49 -4.24 -8.10
N ILE A 21 -5.61 -3.64 -6.93
CA ILE A 21 -5.24 -2.25 -6.75
C ILE A 21 -3.76 -2.05 -7.01
N ALA A 22 -2.94 -2.92 -6.43
CA ALA A 22 -1.50 -2.81 -6.58
C ALA A 22 -1.08 -2.97 -8.04
N LYS A 23 -1.68 -3.91 -8.73
CA LYS A 23 -1.35 -4.14 -10.12
C LYS A 23 -1.68 -2.92 -10.97
N SER A 24 -2.84 -2.33 -10.73
CA SER A 24 -3.27 -1.15 -11.46
C SER A 24 -2.29 0.01 -11.25
N LEU A 25 -1.89 0.22 -10.01
CA LEU A 25 -0.97 1.30 -9.69
C LEU A 25 0.42 1.03 -10.24
N HIS A 26 0.85 -0.21 -10.19
CA HIS A 26 2.14 -0.57 -10.73
C HIS A 26 2.17 -0.32 -12.25
N GLN A 27 1.08 -0.63 -12.93
CA GLN A 27 0.99 -0.40 -14.37
C GLN A 27 1.03 1.07 -14.70
N SER A 28 0.67 1.91 -13.75
CA SER A 28 0.74 3.35 -13.95
C SER A 28 2.12 3.92 -13.65
N GLY A 29 3.07 3.07 -13.30
CA GLY A 29 4.44 3.51 -13.13
C GLY A 29 4.90 3.71 -11.69
N TYR A 30 4.07 3.34 -10.72
CA TYR A 30 4.43 3.51 -9.32
C TYR A 30 5.15 2.29 -8.78
N GLU A 31 5.96 2.50 -7.76
CA GLU A 31 6.51 1.41 -6.97
C GLU A 31 5.49 1.08 -5.91
N VAL A 32 5.02 -0.16 -5.86
CA VAL A 32 3.91 -0.52 -4.99
C VAL A 32 4.28 -1.68 -4.09
N ASP A 33 4.13 -1.48 -2.78
CA ASP A 33 4.20 -2.57 -1.83
C ASP A 33 2.78 -2.82 -1.32
N VAL A 34 2.52 -4.02 -0.84
CA VAL A 34 1.19 -4.39 -0.37
C VAL A 34 1.27 -4.90 1.05
N CYS A 35 0.18 -4.72 1.78
CA CYS A 35 0.05 -5.23 3.12
C CYS A 35 -1.41 -5.55 3.36
N ASN A 36 -1.67 -6.66 4.05
CA ASN A 36 -3.05 -7.08 4.27
C ASN A 36 -3.49 -6.92 5.73
N ASP A 37 -2.65 -6.29 6.54
CA ASP A 37 -2.91 -6.14 7.96
C ASP A 37 -2.45 -4.77 8.42
N GLY A 38 -3.30 -4.07 9.18
CA GLY A 38 -2.99 -2.72 9.61
C GLY A 38 -1.80 -2.63 10.54
N GLU A 39 -1.60 -3.62 11.42
CA GLU A 39 -0.44 -3.58 12.31
C GLU A 39 0.86 -3.79 11.55
N GLU A 40 0.83 -4.70 10.59
CA GLU A 40 2.00 -4.94 9.77
C GLU A 40 2.30 -3.71 8.92
N ALA A 41 1.25 -3.00 8.50
CA ALA A 41 1.43 -1.80 7.73
C ALA A 41 2.20 -0.75 8.51
N LEU A 42 1.94 -0.62 9.80
CA LEU A 42 2.68 0.33 10.62
C LEU A 42 4.17 -0.01 10.64
N ASP A 43 4.50 -1.27 10.77
CA ASP A 43 5.90 -1.68 10.74
C ASP A 43 6.55 -1.32 9.41
N MET A 44 5.83 -1.52 8.32
CA MET A 44 6.36 -1.18 7.01
C MET A 44 6.54 0.31 6.85
N ILE A 45 5.60 1.10 7.35
CA ILE A 45 5.69 2.55 7.27
C ILE A 45 6.92 3.06 8.03
N TYR A 46 7.19 2.48 9.19
CA TYR A 46 8.36 2.88 9.94
C TYR A 46 9.67 2.41 9.31
N ALA A 47 9.63 1.28 8.64
CA ALA A 47 10.84 0.71 8.04
C ALA A 47 11.18 1.31 6.70
N GLU A 48 10.18 1.78 5.96
CA GLU A 48 10.36 2.26 4.61
C GLU A 48 9.79 3.66 4.48
N MET A 49 10.19 4.35 3.44
CA MET A 49 9.63 5.66 3.17
C MET A 49 8.66 5.54 2.01
N TYR A 50 7.40 5.83 2.28
CA TYR A 50 6.36 5.81 1.28
C TYR A 50 5.89 7.24 1.00
N ASP A 51 5.59 7.51 -0.25
CA ASP A 51 5.08 8.83 -0.62
C ASP A 51 3.58 8.91 -0.38
N LEU A 52 2.90 7.77 -0.45
CA LEU A 52 1.46 7.76 -0.27
C LEU A 52 1.03 6.39 0.22
N ILE A 53 0.03 6.37 1.07
CA ILE A 53 -0.52 5.12 1.60
C ILE A 53 -1.97 5.03 1.18
N VAL A 54 -2.32 3.94 0.51
CA VAL A 54 -3.69 3.66 0.10
C VAL A 54 -4.28 2.71 1.13
N LEU A 55 -5.21 3.22 1.92
CA LEU A 55 -5.77 2.47 3.04
C LEU A 55 -7.22 2.16 2.80
N ASP A 56 -7.57 0.88 2.94
CA ASP A 56 -8.96 0.46 2.85
C ASP A 56 -9.65 0.76 4.18
N LEU A 57 -10.72 1.52 4.12
CA LEU A 57 -11.44 1.93 5.32
C LEU A 57 -12.18 0.77 5.98
N ASN A 58 -12.25 -0.37 5.33
CA ASN A 58 -12.90 -1.55 5.90
C ASN A 58 -11.95 -2.47 6.63
N LEU A 59 -10.69 -2.05 6.81
CA LEU A 59 -9.74 -2.87 7.52
C LEU A 59 -10.18 -3.11 8.95
N PRO A 60 -9.96 -4.32 9.47
CA PRO A 60 -10.21 -4.55 10.89
C PRO A 60 -9.39 -3.59 11.74
N GLY A 61 -10.01 -3.01 12.73
CA GLY A 61 -9.33 -2.07 13.60
C GLY A 61 -9.34 -0.63 13.12
N VAL A 62 -9.88 -0.39 11.93
CA VAL A 62 -10.05 0.98 11.42
C VAL A 62 -11.53 1.29 11.53
N ASP A 63 -11.86 2.28 12.33
CA ASP A 63 -13.25 2.59 12.60
C ASP A 63 -13.47 4.08 12.43
N LEU A 64 -14.26 4.43 11.48
CA LEU A 64 -14.65 5.79 11.25
C LEU A 64 -16.06 6.03 11.79
#